data_60aae3e02323ac431208604fcc24ddd2
#
_entry.id   60aae3e02323ac431208604fcc24ddd2
#
_cell.length_a   1.000
_cell.length_b   1.000
_cell.length_c   1.000
_cell.angle_alpha   90.00
_cell.angle_beta   90.00
_cell.angle_gamma   90.00
#
_symmetry.space_group_name_H-M   'P 1'
#
loop_
_entity.id
_entity.type
_entity.pdbx_description
1 polymer ?
#
loop_
_entity_poly.entity_id
_entity_poly.type
_entity_poly.pdbx_seq_one_letter_code
_entity_poly.pdbx_strand_id
1 'polypeptide(L)'
;ILPGESKKTLWYVYVSYDRLPQVYDPLEGFFQNCNSSPYLATGSRVDASRPLPDWTGIEKHQTNRALRALETFGIDPSITREEFFKYKFDVEYSRESILAGVRNRYVKEMEGKEISDDLLPGFELIKNWCHTLNRKYL
;
A
#
# COMPACT_ATOMS: atom_id res chain seq x y z
N ILE A 1 0.82 20.10 -12.01
CA ILE A 1 -0.17 20.46 -13.06
C ILE A 1 0.61 21.06 -14.22
N LEU A 2 0.48 20.48 -15.42
CA LEU A 2 1.12 20.99 -16.63
C LEU A 2 0.18 21.99 -17.31
N PRO A 3 0.71 23.11 -17.84
CA PRO A 3 -0.13 24.08 -18.54
C PRO A 3 -0.66 23.48 -19.86
N GLY A 4 -1.98 23.42 -20.02
CA GLY A 4 -2.63 22.86 -21.21
C GLY A 4 -2.58 23.76 -22.46
N GLU A 5 -2.03 24.94 -22.33
CA GLU A 5 -2.02 25.97 -23.37
C GLU A 5 -0.83 25.85 -24.33
N SER A 6 0.12 24.99 -24.03
CA SER A 6 1.39 24.91 -24.76
C SER A 6 1.60 23.54 -25.40
N LYS A 7 2.01 23.57 -26.69
CA LYS A 7 2.48 22.36 -27.37
C LYS A 7 3.66 21.66 -26.65
N LYS A 8 4.40 22.40 -25.81
CA LYS A 8 5.54 21.87 -25.05
C LYS A 8 5.14 20.83 -24.01
N THR A 9 3.87 20.79 -23.63
CA THR A 9 3.32 19.84 -22.65
C THR A 9 2.61 18.66 -23.29
N LEU A 10 2.58 18.57 -24.61
CA LEU A 10 2.02 17.41 -25.30
C LEU A 10 3.00 16.25 -25.28
N TRP A 11 2.48 15.07 -25.07
CA TRP A 11 3.26 13.85 -25.14
C TRP A 11 3.34 13.37 -26.59
N TYR A 12 4.53 13.40 -27.14
CA TYR A 12 4.79 13.00 -28.53
C TYR A 12 5.37 11.60 -28.65
N VAL A 13 5.90 11.07 -27.54
CA VAL A 13 6.63 9.81 -27.52
C VAL A 13 6.04 8.91 -26.45
N TYR A 14 5.75 7.68 -26.82
CA TYR A 14 5.35 6.62 -25.91
C TYR A 14 6.55 5.76 -25.55
N VAL A 15 6.58 5.27 -24.31
CA VAL A 15 7.54 4.23 -23.94
C VAL A 15 7.17 2.95 -24.68
N SER A 16 8.12 2.36 -25.39
CA SER A 16 7.87 1.09 -26.11
C SER A 16 7.51 -0.03 -25.12
N TYR A 17 6.67 -0.96 -25.56
CA TYR A 17 6.16 -2.04 -24.72
C TYR A 17 7.28 -2.87 -24.05
N ASP A 18 8.34 -3.16 -24.77
CA ASP A 18 9.51 -3.92 -24.30
C ASP A 18 10.30 -3.21 -23.19
N ARG A 19 10.07 -1.90 -23.00
CA ARG A 19 10.68 -1.10 -21.94
C ARG A 19 9.77 -0.91 -20.72
N LEU A 20 8.51 -1.33 -20.80
CA LEU A 20 7.62 -1.29 -19.65
C LEU A 20 8.01 -2.37 -18.64
N PRO A 21 7.77 -2.14 -17.33
CA PRO A 21 7.94 -3.19 -16.33
C PRO A 21 7.06 -4.39 -16.68
N GLN A 22 7.66 -5.55 -16.75
CA GLN A 22 6.99 -6.80 -17.08
C GLN A 22 7.43 -7.87 -16.09
N VAL A 23 6.48 -8.68 -15.65
CA VAL A 23 6.74 -9.84 -14.78
C VAL A 23 6.06 -11.04 -15.41
N TYR A 24 6.84 -12.09 -15.63
CA TYR A 24 6.39 -13.39 -16.12
C TYR A 24 6.73 -14.44 -15.09
N ASP A 25 5.81 -15.38 -14.84
CA ASP A 25 6.00 -16.49 -13.90
C ASP A 25 6.67 -16.06 -12.58
N PRO A 26 6.01 -15.18 -11.78
CA PRO A 26 6.63 -14.71 -10.56
C PRO A 26 6.91 -15.87 -9.61
N LEU A 27 8.09 -15.89 -8.99
CA LEU A 27 8.50 -16.94 -8.06
C LEU A 27 7.53 -17.09 -6.88
N GLU A 28 6.86 -16.00 -6.50
CA GLU A 28 5.85 -15.97 -5.46
C GLU A 28 4.51 -16.61 -5.90
N GLY A 29 4.33 -16.94 -7.17
CA GLY A 29 3.15 -17.61 -7.70
C GLY A 29 1.88 -16.76 -7.77
N PHE A 30 1.95 -15.45 -7.53
CA PHE A 30 0.78 -14.56 -7.56
C PHE A 30 1.11 -13.15 -8.05
N PHE A 31 0.06 -12.46 -8.49
CA PHE A 31 0.05 -11.02 -8.77
C PHE A 31 -1.02 -10.32 -7.95
N GLN A 32 -0.74 -9.11 -7.51
CA GLN A 32 -1.73 -8.21 -6.94
C GLN A 32 -1.70 -6.86 -7.67
N ASN A 33 -2.86 -6.24 -7.81
CA ASN A 33 -3.00 -4.86 -8.25
C ASN A 33 -3.93 -4.11 -7.31
N CYS A 34 -3.35 -3.56 -6.27
CA CYS A 34 -4.05 -2.74 -5.29
C CYS A 34 -3.74 -1.25 -5.47
N ASN A 35 -3.69 -0.78 -6.73
CA ASN A 35 -3.21 0.55 -7.11
C ASN A 35 -1.76 0.80 -6.67
N SER A 36 -0.98 -0.26 -6.53
CA SER A 36 0.44 -0.19 -6.25
C SER A 36 1.26 -0.10 -7.53
N SER A 37 2.51 0.25 -7.37
CA SER A 37 3.48 0.29 -8.45
C SER A 37 3.59 -1.05 -9.17
N PRO A 38 3.79 -1.08 -10.50
CA PRO A 38 4.10 -2.31 -11.22
C PRO A 38 5.37 -3.00 -10.70
N TYR A 39 6.26 -2.26 -10.02
CA TYR A 39 7.44 -2.82 -9.34
C TYR A 39 7.11 -3.59 -8.06
N LEU A 40 5.88 -3.57 -7.61
CA LEU A 40 5.42 -4.14 -6.34
C LEU A 40 4.18 -5.03 -6.56
N ALA A 41 4.00 -5.52 -7.79
CA ALA A 41 2.84 -6.33 -8.17
C ALA A 41 2.91 -7.79 -7.69
N THR A 42 4.10 -8.25 -7.30
CA THR A 42 4.33 -9.57 -6.68
C THR A 42 4.88 -9.37 -5.27
N GLY A 43 5.53 -10.35 -4.68
CA GLY A 43 6.20 -10.23 -3.40
C GLY A 43 7.36 -9.22 -3.41
N SER A 44 8.46 -9.57 -2.80
CA SER A 44 9.60 -8.65 -2.61
C SER A 44 10.52 -8.49 -3.84
N ARG A 45 10.29 -9.27 -4.88
CA ARG A 45 11.17 -9.32 -6.05
C ARG A 45 10.41 -8.99 -7.32
N VAL A 46 10.32 -7.71 -7.60
CA VAL A 46 10.03 -7.31 -8.97
C VAL A 46 11.31 -7.45 -9.76
N ASP A 47 11.20 -7.95 -10.98
CA ASP A 47 12.31 -7.92 -11.90
C ASP A 47 12.72 -6.47 -12.18
N ALA A 48 13.60 -5.95 -11.33
CA ALA A 48 14.21 -4.64 -11.47
C ALA A 48 15.20 -4.58 -12.64
N SER A 49 15.29 -5.65 -13.46
CA SER A 49 16.22 -5.73 -14.60
C SER A 49 15.97 -4.62 -15.64
N ARG A 50 14.79 -4.00 -15.58
CA ARG A 50 14.40 -2.89 -16.48
C ARG A 50 13.72 -1.75 -15.75
N PRO A 51 14.44 -1.04 -14.87
CA PRO A 51 13.86 0.09 -14.17
C PRO A 51 13.51 1.19 -15.17
N LEU A 52 12.27 1.68 -15.11
CA LEU A 52 11.92 2.91 -15.82
C LEU A 52 12.63 4.10 -15.18
N PRO A 53 13.04 5.08 -15.98
CA PRO A 53 13.62 6.30 -15.45
C PRO A 53 12.70 7.00 -14.44
N ASP A 54 13.27 7.67 -13.46
CA ASP A 54 12.52 8.34 -12.39
C ASP A 54 11.57 9.43 -12.91
N TRP A 55 11.85 10.04 -14.08
CA TRP A 55 10.97 11.03 -14.71
C TRP A 55 9.62 10.45 -15.16
N THR A 56 9.45 9.14 -15.21
CA THR A 56 8.15 8.50 -15.51
C THR A 56 7.11 8.72 -14.41
N GLY A 57 7.53 9.13 -13.22
CA GLY A 57 6.65 9.40 -12.09
C GLY A 57 5.98 8.16 -11.49
N ILE A 58 6.48 6.97 -11.78
CA ILE A 58 5.94 5.73 -11.21
C ILE A 58 6.33 5.67 -9.73
N GLU A 59 5.32 5.62 -8.88
CA GLU A 59 5.51 5.49 -7.44
C GLU A 59 6.16 4.16 -7.07
N LYS A 60 6.98 4.18 -6.00
CA LYS A 60 7.74 3.02 -5.52
C LYS A 60 7.30 2.56 -4.12
N HIS A 61 6.16 3.05 -3.62
CA HIS A 61 5.64 2.67 -2.31
C HIS A 61 4.45 1.72 -2.43
N GLN A 62 4.26 0.90 -1.41
CA GLN A 62 3.12 -0.01 -1.33
C GLN A 62 1.93 0.67 -0.66
N THR A 63 0.75 0.47 -1.22
CA THR A 63 -0.50 0.85 -0.58
C THR A 63 -0.81 -0.09 0.59
N ASN A 64 -1.65 0.35 1.53
CA ASN A 64 -2.12 -0.54 2.61
C ASN A 64 -2.71 -1.85 2.08
N ARG A 65 -3.52 -1.77 1.02
CA ARG A 65 -4.14 -2.96 0.41
C ARG A 65 -3.10 -3.92 -0.19
N ALA A 66 -2.04 -3.38 -0.79
CA ALA A 66 -0.95 -4.20 -1.31
C ALA A 66 -0.20 -4.91 -0.18
N LEU A 67 0.10 -4.20 0.90
CA LEU A 67 0.70 -4.81 2.10
C LEU A 67 -0.18 -5.91 2.67
N ARG A 68 -1.50 -5.68 2.80
CA ARG A 68 -2.43 -6.72 3.27
C ARG A 68 -2.51 -7.91 2.32
N ALA A 69 -2.48 -7.68 1.00
CA ALA A 69 -2.44 -8.77 0.03
C ALA A 69 -1.18 -9.64 0.20
N LEU A 70 -0.03 -9.03 0.47
CA LEU A 70 1.21 -9.76 0.75
C LEU A 70 1.14 -10.53 2.07
N GLU A 71 0.56 -9.93 3.11
CA GLU A 71 0.38 -10.55 4.45
C GLU A 71 -0.65 -11.68 4.48
N THR A 72 -1.50 -11.79 3.48
CA THR A 72 -2.56 -12.81 3.37
C THR A 72 -2.29 -13.77 2.22
N PHE A 73 -2.58 -13.37 0.99
CA PHE A 73 -2.36 -14.21 -0.21
C PHE A 73 -0.88 -14.57 -0.43
N GLY A 74 0.03 -13.65 -0.07
CA GLY A 74 1.45 -13.82 -0.35
C GLY A 74 2.18 -14.81 0.56
N ILE A 75 1.63 -15.12 1.72
CA ILE A 75 2.25 -16.05 2.68
C ILE A 75 1.58 -17.41 2.75
N ASP A 76 0.40 -17.55 2.15
CA ASP A 76 -0.38 -18.77 2.21
C ASP A 76 -0.13 -19.62 0.96
N PRO A 77 0.53 -20.78 1.10
CA PRO A 77 0.89 -21.62 -0.04
C PRO A 77 -0.27 -22.46 -0.57
N SER A 78 -1.41 -22.50 0.11
CA SER A 78 -2.54 -23.37 -0.24
C SER A 78 -3.87 -22.77 0.18
N ILE A 79 -4.32 -21.80 -0.58
CA ILE A 79 -5.52 -21.02 -0.29
C ILE A 79 -6.79 -21.83 -0.56
N THR A 80 -7.57 -22.07 0.47
CA THR A 80 -8.92 -22.63 0.37
C THR A 80 -9.92 -21.59 -0.12
N ARG A 81 -11.11 -22.03 -0.52
CA ARG A 81 -12.19 -21.12 -0.92
C ARG A 81 -12.59 -20.17 0.21
N GLU A 82 -12.67 -20.66 1.41
CA GLU A 82 -13.03 -19.91 2.62
C GLU A 82 -11.98 -18.84 2.93
N GLU A 83 -10.71 -19.19 2.88
CA GLU A 83 -9.58 -18.26 3.06
C GLU A 83 -9.54 -17.21 1.97
N PHE A 84 -9.79 -17.59 0.70
CA PHE A 84 -9.88 -16.64 -0.39
C PHE A 84 -10.91 -15.54 -0.10
N PHE A 85 -12.11 -15.89 0.34
CA PHE A 85 -13.13 -14.91 0.68
C PHE A 85 -12.76 -14.08 1.91
N LYS A 86 -12.14 -14.68 2.92
CA LYS A 86 -11.64 -13.97 4.09
C LYS A 86 -10.60 -12.92 3.68
N TYR A 87 -9.63 -13.27 2.86
CA TYR A 87 -8.59 -12.37 2.38
C TYR A 87 -9.13 -11.29 1.44
N LYS A 88 -10.05 -11.66 0.53
CA LYS A 88 -10.68 -10.72 -0.39
C LYS A 88 -11.46 -9.61 0.31
N PHE A 89 -12.09 -9.91 1.42
CA PHE A 89 -12.90 -8.98 2.19
C PHE A 89 -12.22 -8.50 3.48
N ASP A 90 -10.90 -8.66 3.54
CA ASP A 90 -10.09 -8.14 4.64
C ASP A 90 -10.25 -6.62 4.77
N VAL A 91 -10.47 -6.16 5.98
CA VAL A 91 -10.68 -4.75 6.33
C VAL A 91 -9.61 -4.24 7.30
N GLU A 92 -8.56 -5.01 7.47
CA GLU A 92 -7.47 -4.64 8.35
C GLU A 92 -6.47 -3.68 7.69
N TYR A 93 -5.80 -2.92 8.51
CA TYR A 93 -4.61 -2.17 8.12
C TYR A 93 -3.36 -2.96 8.47
N SER A 94 -2.44 -3.02 7.53
CA SER A 94 -1.11 -3.56 7.79
C SER A 94 -0.41 -2.75 8.89
N ARG A 95 0.33 -3.44 9.73
CA ARG A 95 1.20 -2.79 10.74
C ARG A 95 2.34 -2.00 10.11
N GLU A 96 2.69 -2.34 8.87
CA GLU A 96 3.70 -1.65 8.05
C GLU A 96 3.09 -0.49 7.23
N SER A 97 1.78 -0.25 7.32
CA SER A 97 1.13 0.85 6.61
C SER A 97 1.58 2.22 7.11
N ILE A 98 1.51 3.21 6.24
CA ILE A 98 1.82 4.60 6.59
C ILE A 98 0.97 5.06 7.78
N LEU A 99 -0.32 4.68 7.79
CA LEU A 99 -1.23 5.05 8.88
C LEU A 99 -0.82 4.44 10.22
N ALA A 100 -0.41 3.17 10.23
CA ALA A 100 0.11 2.52 11.43
C ALA A 100 1.40 3.22 11.91
N GLY A 101 2.30 3.59 11.00
CA GLY A 101 3.50 4.34 11.31
C GLY A 101 3.22 5.72 11.92
N VAL A 102 2.27 6.47 11.35
CA VAL A 102 1.83 7.78 11.87
C VAL A 102 1.24 7.62 13.28
N ARG A 103 0.33 6.66 13.46
CA ARG A 103 -0.27 6.35 14.76
C ARG A 103 0.79 6.03 15.80
N ASN A 104 1.72 5.13 15.49
CA ASN A 104 2.76 4.70 16.41
C ASN A 104 3.67 5.87 16.83
N ARG A 105 4.02 6.73 15.87
CA ARG A 105 4.80 7.94 16.15
C ARG A 105 4.04 8.89 17.06
N TYR A 106 2.76 9.16 16.75
CA TYR A 106 1.91 10.03 17.55
C TYR A 106 1.79 9.53 18.99
N VAL A 107 1.47 8.24 19.20
CA VAL A 107 1.37 7.65 20.54
C VAL A 107 2.69 7.79 21.30
N LYS A 108 3.82 7.49 20.64
CA LYS A 108 5.15 7.62 21.26
C LYS A 108 5.48 9.06 21.64
N GLU A 109 5.14 10.03 20.80
CA GLU A 109 5.39 11.44 21.09
C GLU A 109 4.53 11.99 22.22
N MET A 110 3.38 11.35 22.48
CA MET A 110 2.48 11.73 23.57
C MET A 110 2.77 11.00 24.88
N GLU A 111 3.68 10.03 24.90
CA GLU A 111 4.07 9.34 26.12
C GLU A 111 4.66 10.33 27.13
N GLY A 112 4.15 10.30 28.37
CA GLY A 112 4.58 11.17 29.47
C GLY A 112 4.13 12.63 29.38
N LYS A 113 3.33 12.99 28.35
CA LYS A 113 2.72 14.32 28.27
C LYS A 113 1.35 14.33 28.93
N GLU A 114 1.03 15.47 29.54
CA GLU A 114 -0.32 15.73 30.04
C GLU A 114 -1.28 15.96 28.87
N ILE A 115 -2.38 15.20 28.85
CA ILE A 115 -3.43 15.29 27.83
C ILE A 115 -4.66 15.84 28.54
N SER A 116 -5.25 16.92 27.99
CA SER A 116 -6.46 17.52 28.55
C SER A 116 -7.64 16.54 28.51
N ASP A 117 -8.53 16.64 29.49
CA ASP A 117 -9.66 15.71 29.69
C ASP A 117 -10.58 15.62 28.46
N ASP A 118 -10.73 16.70 27.72
CA ASP A 118 -11.54 16.75 26.50
C ASP A 118 -10.91 15.97 25.32
N LEU A 119 -9.58 15.83 25.27
CA LEU A 119 -8.85 15.10 24.23
C LEU A 119 -8.52 13.66 24.62
N LEU A 120 -8.56 13.35 25.91
CA LEU A 120 -8.18 12.04 26.44
C LEU A 120 -8.97 10.87 25.79
N PRO A 121 -10.32 10.95 25.61
CA PRO A 121 -11.06 9.87 24.97
C PRO A 121 -10.62 9.60 23.53
N GLY A 122 -10.32 10.65 22.77
CA GLY A 122 -9.81 10.53 21.40
C GLY A 122 -8.42 9.92 21.35
N PHE A 123 -7.54 10.32 22.26
CA PHE A 123 -6.20 9.76 22.39
C PHE A 123 -6.25 8.26 22.71
N GLU A 124 -7.05 7.86 23.71
CA GLU A 124 -7.21 6.45 24.07
C GLU A 124 -7.78 5.60 22.92
N LEU A 125 -8.70 6.17 22.11
CA LEU A 125 -9.21 5.50 20.92
C LEU A 125 -8.09 5.25 19.90
N ILE A 126 -7.25 6.24 19.63
CA ILE A 126 -6.11 6.12 18.72
C ILE A 126 -5.08 5.13 19.27
N LYS A 127 -4.76 5.23 20.54
CA LYS A 127 -3.79 4.36 21.24
C LYS A 127 -4.22 2.90 21.21
N ASN A 128 -5.50 2.62 21.38
CA ASN A 128 -6.04 1.27 21.44
C ASN A 128 -6.56 0.76 20.09
N TRP A 129 -6.33 1.50 19.00
CA TRP A 129 -6.76 1.07 17.67
C TRP A 129 -6.12 -0.27 17.28
N CYS A 130 -6.95 -1.26 16.97
CA CYS A 130 -6.57 -2.63 16.65
C CYS A 130 -6.26 -2.87 15.17
N HIS A 131 -5.99 -1.82 14.40
CA HIS A 131 -5.74 -1.87 12.96
C HIS A 131 -6.93 -2.35 12.09
N THR A 132 -8.12 -2.42 12.64
CA THR A 132 -9.32 -2.85 11.92
C THR A 132 -10.28 -1.68 11.70
N LEU A 133 -10.92 -1.63 10.53
CA LEU A 133 -12.05 -0.74 10.30
C LEU A 133 -13.27 -1.30 11.05
N ASN A 134 -13.57 -0.71 12.19
CA ASN A 134 -14.75 -1.11 12.94
C ASN A 134 -15.99 -0.40 12.38
N ARG A 135 -16.86 -1.15 11.69
CA ARG A 135 -18.12 -0.64 11.12
C ARG A 135 -19.10 -0.08 12.16
N LYS A 136 -18.84 -0.26 13.45
CA LYS A 136 -19.69 0.30 14.52
C LYS A 136 -19.61 1.83 14.64
N TYR A 137 -18.62 2.46 14.02
CA TYR A 137 -18.38 3.90 14.11
C TYR A 137 -18.49 4.62 12.75
N LEU A 138 -18.99 3.94 11.72
CA LEU A 138 -19.42 4.49 10.45
C LEU A 138 -20.95 4.44 10.36
#